data_83f4e2448b39e3229d3b8259a7e30a6a
#
_entry.id   83f4e2448b39e3229d3b8259a7e30a6a
#
_cell.length_a   1.000
_cell.length_b   1.000
_cell.length_c   1.000
_cell.angle_alpha   90.00
_cell.angle_beta   90.00
_cell.angle_gamma   90.00
#
_symmetry.space_group_name_H-M   'P 1'
#
loop_
_entity.id
_entity.type
_entity.pdbx_description
1 polymer ?
#
loop_
_entity_poly.entity_id
_entity_poly.type
_entity_poly.pdbx_seq_one_letter_code
_entity_poly.pdbx_strand_id
1 'polypeptide(L)'
;MKKLCLLASILPMLGCSHFNADTHPSTESKQPLSTISVKENTQSTSSVDFENKRFTIKELNQQVIYGKNEVNKSDSVSTTPKKNSAMLNVVLIKQNPELRYGCEVTSLAMVLNFAGVKTSKMDLYRSIRKDVDPLIRSPKGDIVRWGNPADGFVGDMTGGRAGYAVFDQPMIALINQKLPGRAINLTNMPFERVLEHVSAGYPVVVWTTGDYRLPDRWEGWYHGKQYIKTPLDLHAVVLVGYDTNYIYLNDPLSGKKQVRVGKQQFISSWKALKSRAVSYK
;
A
#
# COMPACT_ATOMS: atom_id res chain seq x y z
N MET A 1 21.24 -62.56 2.64
CA MET A 1 19.97 -63.22 3.01
C MET A 1 19.31 -62.42 4.11
N LYS A 2 18.00 -62.22 4.05
CA LYS A 2 17.05 -61.55 4.96
C LYS A 2 16.80 -60.08 4.57
N LYS A 3 15.79 -59.85 3.87
CA LYS A 3 14.32 -59.77 3.92
C LYS A 3 13.86 -58.34 4.15
N LEU A 4 13.37 -57.84 3.07
CA LEU A 4 12.55 -56.65 2.84
C LEU A 4 11.24 -56.74 3.68
N CYS A 5 10.86 -55.67 4.37
CA CYS A 5 9.50 -55.44 4.81
C CYS A 5 9.03 -54.05 4.33
N LEU A 6 8.21 -54.05 3.29
CA LEU A 6 7.35 -52.94 2.90
C LEU A 6 6.21 -52.84 3.92
N LEU A 7 5.99 -51.64 4.45
CA LEU A 7 4.77 -51.28 5.13
C LEU A 7 4.11 -50.16 4.31
N ALA A 8 3.05 -50.53 3.61
CA ALA A 8 2.14 -49.62 2.93
C ALA A 8 1.18 -49.03 3.98
N SER A 9 1.19 -47.72 4.12
CA SER A 9 0.21 -46.98 4.92
C SER A 9 -0.85 -46.42 3.98
N ILE A 10 -2.07 -46.91 4.14
CA ILE A 10 -3.29 -46.53 3.45
C ILE A 10 -3.81 -45.23 4.11
N LEU A 11 -3.94 -44.15 3.33
CA LEU A 11 -4.69 -42.95 3.71
C LEU A 11 -6.18 -43.18 3.42
N PRO A 12 -7.10 -42.82 4.32
CA PRO A 12 -8.52 -42.74 3.99
C PRO A 12 -8.84 -41.41 3.32
N MET A 13 -9.41 -41.51 2.14
CA MET A 13 -10.18 -40.46 1.46
C MET A 13 -11.45 -40.18 2.26
N LEU A 14 -11.66 -38.95 2.73
CA LEU A 14 -12.95 -38.51 3.24
C LEU A 14 -13.55 -37.50 2.26
N GLY A 15 -14.77 -37.87 1.88
CA GLY A 15 -15.56 -37.41 0.82
C GLY A 15 -16.08 -35.99 0.92
N CYS A 16 -16.35 -35.46 -0.26
CA CYS A 16 -17.14 -34.27 -0.51
C CYS A 16 -18.60 -34.51 -0.12
N SER A 17 -19.18 -33.66 0.71
CA SER A 17 -20.64 -33.54 0.85
C SER A 17 -21.10 -32.31 0.10
N HIS A 18 -21.90 -32.58 -0.96
CA HIS A 18 -22.76 -31.62 -1.63
C HIS A 18 -23.83 -31.11 -0.67
N PHE A 19 -24.05 -29.80 -0.62
CA PHE A 19 -25.30 -29.24 -0.14
C PHE A 19 -26.07 -28.64 -1.31
N ASN A 20 -27.30 -29.21 -1.51
CA ASN A 20 -28.28 -28.78 -2.47
C ASN A 20 -28.91 -27.45 -2.08
N ALA A 21 -29.19 -26.66 -3.11
CA ALA A 21 -30.06 -25.49 -3.06
C ALA A 21 -31.53 -25.97 -2.89
N ASP A 22 -32.25 -25.35 -1.97
CA ASP A 22 -33.69 -25.36 -1.96
C ASP A 22 -34.26 -23.94 -1.90
N THR A 23 -35.26 -23.79 -2.74
CA THR A 23 -36.05 -22.68 -3.22
C THR A 23 -36.93 -22.00 -2.17
N HIS A 24 -37.08 -20.69 -2.35
CA HIS A 24 -38.13 -19.71 -1.99
C HIS A 24 -39.44 -20.14 -1.32
N PRO A 25 -40.22 -19.25 -0.63
CA PRO A 25 -40.88 -18.13 -1.30
C PRO A 25 -40.89 -16.75 -0.59
N SER A 26 -41.08 -15.75 -1.46
CA SER A 26 -41.38 -14.34 -1.22
C SER A 26 -42.64 -14.09 -0.37
N THR A 27 -42.61 -13.09 0.50
CA THR A 27 -43.78 -12.33 0.89
C THR A 27 -43.49 -10.82 0.94
N GLU A 28 -44.15 -10.15 0.03
CA GLU A 28 -44.29 -8.70 -0.07
C GLU A 28 -45.14 -8.18 1.12
N SER A 29 -44.72 -7.12 1.79
CA SER A 29 -45.65 -6.25 2.51
C SER A 29 -45.29 -4.80 2.24
N LYS A 30 -46.23 -4.14 1.62
CA LYS A 30 -46.27 -2.71 1.30
C LYS A 30 -46.68 -1.88 2.52
N GLN A 31 -46.06 -0.66 2.61
CA GLN A 31 -46.64 0.65 2.96
C GLN A 31 -46.47 1.16 4.39
N PRO A 32 -46.60 2.52 4.59
CA PRO A 32 -46.59 3.66 3.64
C PRO A 32 -45.62 4.81 3.98
N LEU A 33 -45.45 5.69 2.99
CA LEU A 33 -44.86 7.03 3.10
C LEU A 33 -45.58 7.89 4.17
N SER A 34 -44.80 8.55 5.03
CA SER A 34 -45.24 9.73 5.74
C SER A 34 -44.40 10.94 5.34
N THR A 35 -45.07 11.87 4.70
CA THR A 35 -44.63 13.23 4.37
C THR A 35 -44.34 13.99 5.64
N ILE A 36 -43.14 14.53 5.80
CA ILE A 36 -42.83 15.56 6.81
C ILE A 36 -42.48 16.84 6.08
N SER A 37 -43.36 17.81 6.30
CA SER A 37 -43.33 19.20 5.87
C SER A 37 -42.12 19.93 6.42
N VAL A 38 -41.36 20.60 5.54
CA VAL A 38 -40.29 21.54 5.91
C VAL A 38 -40.96 22.87 6.24
N LYS A 39 -40.80 23.34 7.46
CA LYS A 39 -41.03 24.74 7.83
C LYS A 39 -39.72 25.50 7.74
N GLU A 40 -39.67 26.44 6.83
CA GLU A 40 -38.69 27.54 6.83
C GLU A 40 -38.75 28.32 8.13
N ASN A 41 -37.59 28.60 8.70
CA ASN A 41 -37.44 29.64 9.66
C ASN A 41 -36.22 30.49 9.31
N THR A 42 -36.50 31.67 8.78
CA THR A 42 -35.60 32.80 8.53
C THR A 42 -35.16 33.44 9.81
N GLN A 43 -33.88 33.73 9.93
CA GLN A 43 -33.24 34.96 10.45
C GLN A 43 -31.97 34.69 11.21
N SER A 44 -30.82 35.07 10.66
CA SER A 44 -30.05 36.17 11.23
C SER A 44 -28.81 36.46 10.39
N THR A 45 -28.73 37.67 9.96
CA THR A 45 -27.71 38.36 9.19
C THR A 45 -26.37 38.44 9.90
N SER A 46 -25.29 38.13 9.23
CA SER A 46 -24.01 38.83 9.39
C SER A 46 -23.41 39.08 8.01
N SER A 47 -23.48 40.36 7.64
CA SER A 47 -22.89 40.93 6.44
C SER A 47 -21.37 40.85 6.47
N VAL A 48 -20.79 40.26 5.48
CA VAL A 48 -19.37 40.47 5.08
C VAL A 48 -19.40 41.23 3.77
N ASP A 49 -19.03 42.52 3.83
CA ASP A 49 -18.90 43.37 2.67
C ASP A 49 -17.76 42.89 1.76
N PHE A 50 -18.08 42.41 0.59
CA PHE A 50 -17.15 42.32 -0.53
C PHE A 50 -17.28 43.54 -1.40
N GLU A 51 -16.30 44.43 -1.34
CA GLU A 51 -16.14 45.54 -2.30
C GLU A 51 -16.06 44.99 -3.73
N ASN A 52 -17.12 45.23 -4.49
CA ASN A 52 -17.20 44.94 -5.92
C ASN A 52 -16.40 45.98 -6.70
N LYS A 53 -15.10 45.77 -6.92
CA LYS A 53 -14.34 46.49 -7.94
C LYS A 53 -14.62 45.88 -9.30
N ARG A 54 -15.50 46.53 -10.08
CA ARG A 54 -15.68 46.25 -11.50
C ARG A 54 -14.46 46.75 -12.26
N PHE A 55 -13.65 45.83 -12.76
CA PHE A 55 -12.59 46.16 -13.74
C PHE A 55 -13.16 46.16 -15.14
N THR A 56 -12.79 47.18 -15.94
CA THR A 56 -13.18 47.24 -17.35
C THR A 56 -12.28 46.34 -18.20
N ILE A 57 -12.79 45.89 -19.35
CA ILE A 57 -12.04 45.02 -20.30
C ILE A 57 -10.68 45.63 -20.71
N LYS A 58 -10.57 46.98 -20.66
CA LYS A 58 -9.32 47.70 -20.96
C LYS A 58 -8.24 47.51 -19.89
N GLU A 59 -8.60 47.41 -18.61
CA GLU A 59 -7.67 47.19 -17.50
C GLU A 59 -7.19 45.72 -17.43
N LEU A 60 -8.05 44.76 -17.78
CA LEU A 60 -7.66 43.37 -17.94
C LEU A 60 -6.65 43.16 -19.07
N ASN A 61 -6.79 43.86 -20.19
CA ASN A 61 -5.84 43.79 -21.31
C ASN A 61 -4.48 44.46 -21.02
N GLN A 62 -4.42 45.46 -20.14
CA GLN A 62 -3.13 46.02 -19.70
C GLN A 62 -2.37 45.14 -18.76
N GLN A 63 -3.03 44.40 -17.85
CA GLN A 63 -2.35 43.42 -16.97
C GLN A 63 -1.79 42.23 -17.75
N VAL A 64 -2.42 41.80 -18.84
CA VAL A 64 -1.91 40.73 -19.72
C VAL A 64 -0.67 41.17 -20.51
N ILE A 65 -0.50 42.48 -20.79
CA ILE A 65 0.67 43.00 -21.51
C ILE A 65 1.88 43.21 -20.57
N TYR A 66 1.66 43.60 -19.30
CA TYR A 66 2.74 43.72 -18.31
C TYR A 66 3.22 42.40 -17.72
N GLY A 67 2.41 41.34 -17.79
CA GLY A 67 2.79 39.99 -17.32
C GLY A 67 3.67 39.19 -18.29
N LYS A 68 4.02 39.70 -19.46
CA LYS A 68 4.81 38.99 -20.48
C LYS A 68 6.33 39.24 -20.44
N ASN A 69 6.82 40.11 -19.58
CA ASN A 69 8.25 40.49 -19.60
C ASN A 69 9.06 40.07 -18.38
N GLU A 70 8.53 39.20 -17.48
CA GLU A 70 9.31 38.65 -16.39
C GLU A 70 9.25 37.11 -16.28
N VAL A 71 9.31 36.40 -17.40
CA VAL A 71 9.52 34.96 -17.44
C VAL A 71 10.76 34.68 -18.28
N ASN A 72 11.92 35.07 -17.73
CA ASN A 72 13.21 34.54 -18.15
C ASN A 72 14.15 34.49 -16.94
N LYS A 73 13.76 33.73 -15.92
CA LYS A 73 14.72 33.05 -15.07
C LYS A 73 14.46 31.57 -15.29
N SER A 74 15.15 31.01 -16.26
CA SER A 74 15.22 29.59 -16.50
C SER A 74 15.83 28.96 -15.26
N ASP A 75 14.99 28.52 -14.33
CA ASP A 75 15.36 27.38 -13.53
C ASP A 75 15.55 26.23 -14.53
N SER A 76 16.78 26.03 -14.93
CA SER A 76 17.19 24.83 -15.65
C SER A 76 16.90 23.65 -14.72
N VAL A 77 15.67 23.14 -14.79
CA VAL A 77 15.35 21.79 -14.33
C VAL A 77 16.33 20.92 -15.11
N SER A 78 17.38 20.49 -14.46
CA SER A 78 18.30 19.49 -14.98
C SER A 78 17.46 18.25 -15.30
N THR A 79 16.92 18.21 -16.51
CA THR A 79 16.27 17.03 -17.05
C THR A 79 17.36 16.04 -17.42
N THR A 80 17.87 15.34 -16.41
CA THR A 80 18.64 14.12 -16.69
C THR A 80 17.76 13.26 -17.60
N PRO A 81 18.23 12.83 -18.79
CA PRO A 81 17.40 12.04 -19.70
C PRO A 81 16.84 10.83 -18.95
N LYS A 82 15.52 10.67 -18.97
CA LYS A 82 14.85 9.53 -18.35
C LYS A 82 15.43 8.25 -18.98
N LYS A 83 16.14 7.47 -18.20
CA LYS A 83 16.65 6.17 -18.67
C LYS A 83 15.46 5.28 -19.03
N ASN A 84 15.53 4.60 -20.18
CA ASN A 84 14.50 3.66 -20.61
C ASN A 84 14.48 2.37 -19.78
N SER A 85 15.56 2.10 -19.05
CA SER A 85 15.70 0.96 -18.15
C SER A 85 16.70 1.24 -17.03
N ALA A 86 16.54 0.55 -15.92
CA ALA A 86 17.48 0.51 -14.80
C ALA A 86 17.40 -0.85 -14.12
N MET A 87 18.53 -1.30 -13.52
CA MET A 87 18.59 -2.54 -12.75
C MET A 87 19.59 -2.35 -11.61
N LEU A 88 19.15 -2.55 -10.38
CA LEU A 88 19.95 -2.46 -9.17
C LEU A 88 20.25 -3.87 -8.64
N ASN A 89 21.50 -4.11 -8.24
CA ASN A 89 21.89 -5.39 -7.66
C ASN A 89 21.66 -5.42 -6.15
N VAL A 90 20.40 -5.40 -5.74
CA VAL A 90 19.98 -5.47 -4.33
C VAL A 90 20.06 -6.91 -3.84
N VAL A 91 20.60 -7.14 -2.63
CA VAL A 91 20.61 -8.46 -1.99
C VAL A 91 19.18 -8.92 -1.73
N LEU A 92 18.90 -10.21 -1.93
CA LEU A 92 17.62 -10.82 -1.57
C LEU A 92 17.66 -11.34 -0.13
N ILE A 93 16.67 -10.96 0.67
CA ILE A 93 16.43 -11.51 2.01
C ILE A 93 15.04 -12.14 2.02
N LYS A 94 14.94 -13.38 2.53
CA LYS A 94 13.67 -14.10 2.67
C LYS A 94 13.02 -13.74 4.01
N GLN A 95 11.69 -13.55 4.04
CA GLN A 95 10.97 -13.28 5.28
C GLN A 95 10.82 -14.53 6.15
N ASN A 96 10.53 -15.67 5.52
CA ASN A 96 10.41 -16.95 6.21
C ASN A 96 11.78 -17.56 6.58
N PRO A 97 11.87 -18.42 7.63
CA PRO A 97 10.74 -18.88 8.46
C PRO A 97 10.32 -17.92 9.57
N GLU A 98 11.12 -16.90 9.95
CA GLU A 98 10.97 -16.14 11.20
C GLU A 98 9.81 -15.14 11.18
N LEU A 99 9.47 -14.58 10.02
CA LEU A 99 8.49 -13.48 9.89
C LEU A 99 7.44 -13.82 8.84
N ARG A 100 6.45 -14.65 9.19
CA ARG A 100 5.38 -15.04 8.27
C ARG A 100 4.64 -13.86 7.62
N TYR A 101 4.46 -12.77 8.35
CA TYR A 101 3.81 -11.53 7.91
C TYR A 101 4.78 -10.35 7.83
N GLY A 102 6.07 -10.60 7.59
CA GLY A 102 7.13 -9.57 7.69
C GLY A 102 7.65 -9.08 6.35
N CYS A 103 6.84 -9.07 5.30
CA CYS A 103 7.27 -8.66 3.97
C CYS A 103 7.79 -7.21 3.95
N GLU A 104 7.17 -6.29 4.68
CA GLU A 104 7.56 -4.87 4.72
C GLU A 104 8.94 -4.67 5.36
N VAL A 105 9.12 -5.19 6.57
CA VAL A 105 10.42 -5.04 7.27
C VAL A 105 11.53 -5.82 6.58
N THR A 106 11.20 -6.96 5.94
CA THR A 106 12.18 -7.72 5.16
C THR A 106 12.58 -6.99 3.88
N SER A 107 11.62 -6.39 3.18
CA SER A 107 11.88 -5.52 2.03
C SER A 107 12.69 -4.30 2.43
N LEU A 108 12.38 -3.70 3.57
CA LEU A 108 13.17 -2.57 4.10
C LEU A 108 14.59 -2.98 4.48
N ALA A 109 14.81 -4.18 5.03
CA ALA A 109 16.14 -4.68 5.31
C ALA A 109 17.00 -4.77 4.04
N MET A 110 16.42 -5.21 2.91
CA MET A 110 17.11 -5.22 1.61
C MET A 110 17.50 -3.81 1.16
N VAL A 111 16.58 -2.85 1.28
CA VAL A 111 16.80 -1.45 0.90
C VAL A 111 17.87 -0.79 1.77
N LEU A 112 17.82 -0.98 3.09
CA LEU A 112 18.78 -0.39 4.03
C LEU A 112 20.18 -1.02 3.87
N ASN A 113 20.27 -2.33 3.65
CA ASN A 113 21.58 -2.96 3.36
C ASN A 113 22.19 -2.42 2.06
N PHE A 114 21.38 -2.15 1.04
CA PHE A 114 21.83 -1.51 -0.20
C PHE A 114 22.33 -0.07 0.04
N ALA A 115 21.75 0.64 1.02
CA ALA A 115 22.21 1.94 1.48
C ALA A 115 23.48 1.90 2.34
N GLY A 116 24.06 0.71 2.59
CA GLY A 116 25.23 0.52 3.43
C GLY A 116 24.93 0.36 4.93
N VAL A 117 23.67 0.33 5.34
CA VAL A 117 23.27 0.10 6.73
C VAL A 117 23.21 -1.38 7.01
N LYS A 118 24.10 -1.89 7.86
CA LYS A 118 24.10 -3.29 8.31
C LYS A 118 22.92 -3.52 9.27
N THR A 119 21.84 -4.11 8.80
CA THR A 119 20.65 -4.42 9.60
C THR A 119 19.99 -5.71 9.10
N SER A 120 19.40 -6.47 10.01
CA SER A 120 18.63 -7.66 9.68
C SER A 120 17.13 -7.37 9.69
N LYS A 121 16.32 -8.24 9.05
CA LYS A 121 14.86 -8.20 9.16
C LYS A 121 14.39 -8.28 10.62
N MET A 122 15.12 -9.03 11.46
CA MET A 122 14.80 -9.16 12.89
C MET A 122 15.09 -7.89 13.70
N ASP A 123 16.13 -7.12 13.33
CA ASP A 123 16.39 -5.83 13.95
C ASP A 123 15.26 -4.83 13.62
N LEU A 124 14.80 -4.83 12.38
CA LEU A 124 13.69 -3.99 11.96
C LEU A 124 12.36 -4.45 12.56
N TYR A 125 12.12 -5.76 12.67
CA TYR A 125 10.97 -6.32 13.38
C TYR A 125 10.89 -5.85 14.84
N ARG A 126 12.05 -5.80 15.54
CA ARG A 126 12.09 -5.29 16.92
C ARG A 126 11.87 -3.78 17.00
N SER A 127 12.30 -3.04 16.00
CA SER A 127 12.29 -1.58 16.00
C SER A 127 11.02 -0.97 15.40
N ILE A 128 10.33 -1.66 14.49
CA ILE A 128 9.11 -1.13 13.87
C ILE A 128 8.01 -0.90 14.91
N ARG A 129 7.37 0.25 14.85
CA ARG A 129 6.19 0.54 15.68
C ARG A 129 5.10 -0.49 15.43
N LYS A 130 4.48 -0.97 16.49
CA LYS A 130 3.35 -1.90 16.45
C LYS A 130 2.09 -1.20 16.94
N ASP A 131 0.98 -1.48 16.28
CA ASP A 131 -0.34 -1.18 16.81
C ASP A 131 -0.80 -2.40 17.59
N VAL A 132 -1.05 -2.22 18.89
CA VAL A 132 -1.33 -3.30 19.83
C VAL A 132 -2.82 -3.53 20.05
N ASP A 133 -3.69 -2.83 19.32
CA ASP A 133 -5.13 -3.03 19.43
C ASP A 133 -5.51 -4.48 19.16
N PRO A 134 -6.33 -5.10 20.02
CA PRO A 134 -6.66 -6.51 19.91
C PRO A 134 -7.54 -6.79 18.71
N LEU A 135 -7.34 -7.97 18.11
CA LEU A 135 -8.24 -8.52 17.09
C LEU A 135 -9.57 -8.94 17.72
N ILE A 136 -10.66 -8.29 17.33
CA ILE A 136 -12.02 -8.65 17.73
C ILE A 136 -12.78 -9.15 16.50
N ARG A 137 -13.39 -10.34 16.61
CA ARG A 137 -14.20 -10.94 15.56
C ARG A 137 -15.66 -11.04 15.94
N SER A 138 -16.54 -11.00 14.95
CA SER A 138 -17.96 -11.33 15.09
C SER A 138 -18.14 -12.84 15.35
N PRO A 139 -19.32 -13.29 15.78
CA PRO A 139 -19.64 -14.71 15.88
C PRO A 139 -19.53 -15.46 14.53
N LYS A 140 -19.62 -14.74 13.41
CA LYS A 140 -19.44 -15.29 12.05
C LYS A 140 -17.99 -15.34 11.59
N GLY A 141 -17.05 -14.83 12.40
CA GLY A 141 -15.62 -14.84 12.10
C GLY A 141 -15.08 -13.57 11.41
N ASP A 142 -15.96 -12.62 11.02
CA ASP A 142 -15.54 -11.37 10.39
C ASP A 142 -14.73 -10.51 11.38
N ILE A 143 -13.75 -9.79 10.87
CA ILE A 143 -12.99 -8.84 11.69
C ILE A 143 -13.88 -7.61 11.96
N VAL A 144 -14.18 -7.34 13.24
CA VAL A 144 -14.97 -6.17 13.65
C VAL A 144 -14.06 -5.01 14.04
N ARG A 145 -13.00 -5.31 14.81
CA ARG A 145 -12.01 -4.34 15.28
C ARG A 145 -10.62 -4.93 15.24
N TRP A 146 -9.66 -4.07 14.90
CA TRP A 146 -8.24 -4.40 14.94
C TRP A 146 -7.41 -3.12 14.88
N GLY A 147 -6.09 -3.25 14.91
CA GLY A 147 -5.15 -2.14 14.78
C GLY A 147 -5.19 -1.46 13.41
N ASN A 148 -4.52 -0.31 13.32
CA ASN A 148 -4.39 0.49 12.10
C ASN A 148 -2.98 0.34 11.52
N PRO A 149 -2.83 -0.23 10.32
CA PRO A 149 -1.51 -0.36 9.68
C PRO A 149 -0.79 0.97 9.41
N ALA A 150 -1.52 2.10 9.41
CA ALA A 150 -0.93 3.43 9.28
C ALA A 150 -0.27 3.92 10.59
N ASP A 151 -0.66 3.34 11.75
CA ASP A 151 -0.11 3.70 13.06
C ASP A 151 1.01 2.76 13.51
N GLY A 152 1.01 1.51 13.03
CA GLY A 152 2.03 0.51 13.35
C GLY A 152 1.75 -0.84 12.70
N PHE A 153 2.63 -1.82 12.88
CA PHE A 153 2.37 -3.18 12.42
C PHE A 153 1.21 -3.79 13.21
N VAL A 154 0.22 -4.33 12.52
CA VAL A 154 -1.00 -4.87 13.11
C VAL A 154 -0.87 -6.37 13.35
N GLY A 155 -1.05 -6.81 14.59
CA GLY A 155 -1.02 -8.21 15.01
C GLY A 155 0.38 -8.78 15.20
N ASP A 156 0.55 -10.07 14.91
CA ASP A 156 1.80 -10.81 15.14
C ASP A 156 2.53 -11.11 13.82
N MET A 157 3.65 -10.42 13.60
CA MET A 157 4.47 -10.55 12.39
C MET A 157 5.10 -11.96 12.26
N THR A 158 5.32 -12.66 13.37
CA THR A 158 5.95 -13.99 13.36
C THR A 158 5.01 -15.08 12.86
N GLY A 159 3.70 -14.85 12.99
CA GLY A 159 2.67 -15.80 12.58
C GLY A 159 2.26 -16.79 13.68
N GLY A 160 2.72 -16.62 14.91
CA GLY A 160 2.22 -17.38 16.07
C GLY A 160 0.75 -17.07 16.37
N ARG A 161 0.30 -15.86 15.99
CA ARG A 161 -1.08 -15.40 16.01
C ARG A 161 -1.40 -14.68 14.70
N ALA A 162 -2.64 -14.19 14.55
CA ALA A 162 -3.02 -13.40 13.39
C ALA A 162 -2.15 -12.14 13.29
N GLY A 163 -1.61 -11.89 12.11
CA GLY A 163 -0.84 -10.72 11.73
C GLY A 163 -1.32 -10.18 10.39
N TYR A 164 -1.09 -8.91 10.14
CA TYR A 164 -1.53 -8.30 8.89
C TYR A 164 -0.38 -7.55 8.20
N ALA A 165 -0.19 -6.26 8.50
CA ALA A 165 0.71 -5.41 7.74
C ALA A 165 1.12 -4.15 8.52
N VAL A 166 2.05 -3.40 7.95
CA VAL A 166 2.35 -2.00 8.28
C VAL A 166 2.40 -1.18 6.99
N PHE A 167 1.91 0.08 7.05
CA PHE A 167 1.91 0.98 5.92
C PHE A 167 3.13 1.91 5.90
N ASP A 168 3.12 2.89 5.02
CA ASP A 168 4.25 3.74 4.71
C ASP A 168 4.74 4.61 5.89
N GLN A 169 3.85 5.22 6.69
CA GLN A 169 4.26 6.17 7.72
C GLN A 169 5.19 5.57 8.82
N PRO A 170 4.86 4.42 9.45
CA PRO A 170 5.79 3.81 10.39
C PRO A 170 7.10 3.34 9.74
N MET A 171 7.06 2.97 8.45
CA MET A 171 8.25 2.61 7.69
C MET A 171 9.16 3.82 7.45
N ILE A 172 8.61 5.00 7.13
CA ILE A 172 9.36 6.26 7.03
C ILE A 172 10.03 6.61 8.36
N ALA A 173 9.31 6.48 9.48
CA ALA A 173 9.89 6.70 10.80
C ALA A 173 11.07 5.74 11.06
N LEU A 174 10.93 4.46 10.69
CA LEU A 174 11.98 3.46 10.85
C LEU A 174 13.19 3.73 9.94
N ILE A 175 12.97 4.17 8.69
CA ILE A 175 14.05 4.59 7.80
C ILE A 175 14.83 5.74 8.43
N ASN A 176 14.16 6.78 8.94
CA ASN A 176 14.80 7.92 9.58
C ASN A 176 15.57 7.55 10.87
N GLN A 177 15.10 6.50 11.58
CA GLN A 177 15.86 5.98 12.73
C GLN A 177 17.19 5.34 12.30
N LYS A 178 17.26 4.72 11.13
CA LYS A 178 18.44 4.04 10.59
C LYS A 178 19.32 4.95 9.70
N LEU A 179 18.69 5.90 9.02
CA LEU A 179 19.29 6.87 8.11
C LEU A 179 18.67 8.25 8.39
N PRO A 180 19.13 8.97 9.43
CA PRO A 180 18.54 10.24 9.87
C PRO A 180 18.43 11.27 8.74
N GLY A 181 17.21 11.79 8.51
CA GLY A 181 16.92 12.82 7.51
C GLY A 181 16.94 12.32 6.05
N ARG A 182 17.12 11.02 5.80
CA ARG A 182 17.25 10.48 4.45
C ARG A 182 16.02 9.71 3.96
N ALA A 183 15.00 9.51 4.78
CA ALA A 183 13.78 8.83 4.35
C ALA A 183 13.04 9.63 3.28
N ILE A 184 12.59 8.94 2.24
CA ILE A 184 11.81 9.50 1.14
C ILE A 184 10.47 8.76 1.07
N ASN A 185 9.38 9.51 1.23
CA ASN A 185 8.03 9.00 1.01
C ASN A 185 7.60 9.31 -0.43
N LEU A 186 7.43 8.27 -1.23
CA LEU A 186 6.95 8.32 -2.62
C LEU A 186 5.47 7.92 -2.72
N THR A 187 4.79 7.72 -1.61
CA THR A 187 3.37 7.37 -1.56
C THR A 187 2.52 8.45 -2.21
N ASN A 188 1.54 8.05 -3.01
CA ASN A 188 0.66 8.92 -3.81
C ASN A 188 1.37 9.74 -4.91
N MET A 189 2.66 9.54 -5.14
CA MET A 189 3.34 10.13 -6.29
C MET A 189 2.99 9.36 -7.58
N PRO A 190 3.11 9.99 -8.77
CA PRO A 190 3.04 9.26 -10.04
C PRO A 190 4.07 8.14 -10.08
N PHE A 191 3.73 7.00 -10.70
CA PHE A 191 4.64 5.84 -10.76
C PHE A 191 5.98 6.17 -11.45
N GLU A 192 5.97 7.12 -12.36
CA GLU A 192 7.16 7.66 -13.02
C GLU A 192 8.18 8.20 -12.03
N ARG A 193 7.73 8.85 -10.94
CA ARG A 193 8.63 9.35 -9.87
C ARG A 193 9.29 8.19 -9.11
N VAL A 194 8.57 7.07 -8.94
CA VAL A 194 9.15 5.85 -8.36
C VAL A 194 10.22 5.27 -9.30
N LEU A 195 9.97 5.24 -10.62
CA LEU A 195 10.93 4.78 -11.61
C LEU A 195 12.17 5.70 -11.71
N GLU A 196 11.97 7.02 -11.66
CA GLU A 196 13.05 8.01 -11.60
C GLU A 196 13.96 7.77 -10.38
N HIS A 197 13.36 7.47 -9.23
CA HIS A 197 14.09 7.16 -8.00
C HIS A 197 14.96 5.90 -8.15
N VAL A 198 14.41 4.83 -8.76
CA VAL A 198 15.17 3.61 -9.10
C VAL A 198 16.26 3.92 -10.13
N SER A 199 15.97 4.77 -11.13
CA SER A 199 16.95 5.20 -12.14
C SER A 199 18.11 5.99 -11.55
N ALA A 200 17.86 6.72 -10.46
CA ALA A 200 18.86 7.45 -9.70
C ALA A 200 19.72 6.54 -8.77
N GLY A 201 19.42 5.23 -8.72
CA GLY A 201 20.21 4.27 -7.96
C GLY A 201 19.62 3.88 -6.60
N TYR A 202 18.36 4.20 -6.32
CA TYR A 202 17.73 3.94 -5.03
C TYR A 202 16.61 2.90 -5.16
N PRO A 203 16.72 1.72 -4.54
CA PRO A 203 15.64 0.72 -4.53
C PRO A 203 14.47 1.20 -3.67
N VAL A 204 13.25 0.77 -4.01
CA VAL A 204 12.02 1.27 -3.38
C VAL A 204 11.20 0.11 -2.82
N VAL A 205 10.80 0.18 -1.54
CA VAL A 205 9.74 -0.70 -1.01
C VAL A 205 8.41 -0.24 -1.54
N VAL A 206 7.65 -1.14 -2.17
CA VAL A 206 6.34 -0.87 -2.77
C VAL A 206 5.31 -1.89 -2.30
N TRP A 207 4.05 -1.46 -2.13
CA TRP A 207 2.95 -2.36 -1.73
C TRP A 207 2.15 -2.80 -2.96
N THR A 208 1.86 -4.08 -3.01
CA THR A 208 1.14 -4.77 -4.08
C THR A 208 0.33 -5.93 -3.49
N THR A 209 -0.22 -6.80 -4.29
CA THR A 209 -0.79 -8.09 -3.91
C THR A 209 0.26 -9.20 -4.04
N GLY A 210 -0.01 -10.36 -3.45
CA GLY A 210 0.91 -11.51 -3.51
C GLY A 210 1.15 -12.06 -4.92
N ASP A 211 0.23 -11.83 -5.85
CA ASP A 211 0.33 -12.23 -7.26
C ASP A 211 0.56 -11.06 -8.22
N TYR A 212 0.74 -9.84 -7.69
CA TYR A 212 0.95 -8.59 -8.43
C TYR A 212 -0.24 -8.16 -9.31
N ARG A 213 -1.45 -8.65 -9.03
CA ARG A 213 -2.69 -8.34 -9.75
C ARG A 213 -3.60 -7.44 -8.92
N LEU A 214 -4.70 -7.00 -9.51
CA LEU A 214 -5.75 -6.29 -8.76
C LEU A 214 -6.28 -7.18 -7.63
N PRO A 215 -6.49 -6.63 -6.42
CA PRO A 215 -7.07 -7.37 -5.31
C PRO A 215 -8.45 -7.88 -5.66
N ASP A 216 -8.72 -9.15 -5.39
CA ASP A 216 -10.02 -9.80 -5.56
C ASP A 216 -10.79 -9.94 -4.24
N ARG A 217 -10.11 -9.86 -3.10
CA ARG A 217 -10.69 -9.97 -1.77
C ARG A 217 -10.29 -8.81 -0.89
N TRP A 218 -11.30 -8.17 -0.30
CA TRP A 218 -11.14 -7.05 0.61
C TRP A 218 -11.65 -7.42 1.99
N GLU A 219 -10.93 -6.98 3.01
CA GLU A 219 -11.33 -7.05 4.40
C GLU A 219 -11.51 -5.63 4.95
N GLY A 220 -12.30 -5.49 6.00
CA GLY A 220 -12.48 -4.20 6.64
C GLY A 220 -12.86 -4.33 8.09
N TRP A 221 -12.36 -3.40 8.90
CA TRP A 221 -12.61 -3.34 10.34
C TRP A 221 -12.56 -1.92 10.86
N TYR A 222 -12.98 -1.73 12.10
CA TYR A 222 -12.88 -0.45 12.79
C TYR A 222 -11.64 -0.40 13.69
N HIS A 223 -10.91 0.71 13.61
CA HIS A 223 -9.93 1.16 14.59
C HIS A 223 -10.47 2.46 15.22
N GLY A 224 -10.91 2.40 16.46
CA GLY A 224 -11.70 3.49 17.06
C GLY A 224 -12.95 3.79 16.24
N LYS A 225 -13.05 5.03 15.70
CA LYS A 225 -14.14 5.46 14.79
C LYS A 225 -13.77 5.33 13.31
N GLN A 226 -12.53 5.04 12.98
CA GLN A 226 -12.05 4.94 11.61
C GLN A 226 -12.33 3.55 11.04
N TYR A 227 -12.96 3.49 9.86
CA TYR A 227 -13.11 2.25 9.11
C TYR A 227 -11.90 2.06 8.20
N ILE A 228 -11.21 0.94 8.34
CA ILE A 228 -10.07 0.53 7.53
C ILE A 228 -10.55 -0.51 6.55
N LYS A 229 -10.29 -0.29 5.25
CA LYS A 229 -10.55 -1.26 4.19
C LYS A 229 -9.26 -1.52 3.42
N THR A 230 -8.89 -2.78 3.28
CA THR A 230 -7.62 -3.20 2.71
C THR A 230 -7.71 -4.61 2.12
N PRO A 231 -6.90 -4.99 1.11
CA PRO A 231 -6.94 -6.35 0.57
C PRO A 231 -6.29 -7.35 1.53
N LEU A 232 -6.83 -8.57 1.56
CA LEU A 232 -6.30 -9.66 2.39
C LEU A 232 -4.95 -10.19 1.89
N ASP A 233 -4.68 -10.10 0.62
CA ASP A 233 -3.47 -10.55 -0.05
C ASP A 233 -2.42 -9.44 -0.21
N LEU A 234 -2.49 -8.39 0.64
CA LEU A 234 -1.49 -7.33 0.68
C LEU A 234 -0.08 -7.90 0.84
N HIS A 235 0.83 -7.41 0.02
CA HIS A 235 2.23 -7.80 0.01
C HIS A 235 3.15 -6.60 -0.21
N ALA A 236 4.35 -6.64 0.33
CA ALA A 236 5.36 -5.62 0.12
C ALA A 236 6.63 -6.25 -0.46
N VAL A 237 7.18 -5.62 -1.50
CA VAL A 237 8.36 -6.08 -2.23
C VAL A 237 9.34 -4.92 -2.50
N VAL A 238 10.54 -5.23 -2.98
CA VAL A 238 11.49 -4.18 -3.38
C VAL A 238 11.50 -4.06 -4.90
N LEU A 239 11.13 -2.87 -5.40
CA LEU A 239 11.34 -2.51 -6.81
C LEU A 239 12.82 -2.22 -7.02
N VAL A 240 13.48 -3.06 -7.82
CA VAL A 240 14.93 -3.01 -8.06
C VAL A 240 15.29 -2.67 -9.50
N GLY A 241 14.31 -2.66 -10.41
CA GLY A 241 14.58 -2.35 -11.81
C GLY A 241 13.32 -2.23 -12.64
N TYR A 242 13.50 -1.73 -13.85
CA TYR A 242 12.45 -1.63 -14.87
C TYR A 242 13.04 -1.57 -16.28
N ASP A 243 12.23 -1.88 -17.27
CA ASP A 243 12.43 -1.57 -18.68
C ASP A 243 11.15 -0.94 -19.27
N THR A 244 11.00 -0.92 -20.59
CA THR A 244 9.83 -0.36 -21.27
C THR A 244 8.52 -1.04 -20.83
N ASN A 245 8.51 -2.38 -20.73
CA ASN A 245 7.29 -3.18 -20.55
C ASN A 245 7.17 -3.84 -19.18
N TYR A 246 8.27 -3.97 -18.44
CA TYR A 246 8.35 -4.75 -17.22
C TYR A 246 8.95 -3.95 -16.07
N ILE A 247 8.66 -4.40 -14.86
CA ILE A 247 9.38 -4.07 -13.64
C ILE A 247 10.01 -5.33 -13.05
N TYR A 248 11.02 -5.14 -12.22
CA TYR A 248 11.77 -6.20 -11.58
C TYR A 248 11.75 -6.04 -10.09
N LEU A 249 11.33 -7.09 -9.38
CA LEU A 249 11.05 -7.08 -7.95
C LEU A 249 11.91 -8.12 -7.20
N ASN A 250 12.48 -7.75 -6.08
CA ASN A 250 12.94 -8.72 -5.10
C ASN A 250 11.79 -9.03 -4.14
N ASP A 251 11.37 -10.27 -4.11
CA ASP A 251 10.21 -10.73 -3.36
C ASP A 251 10.63 -11.53 -2.12
N PRO A 252 10.42 -11.00 -0.90
CA PRO A 252 10.82 -11.68 0.34
C PRO A 252 9.99 -12.92 0.65
N LEU A 253 8.75 -13.02 0.16
CA LEU A 253 7.85 -14.15 0.42
C LEU A 253 8.22 -15.36 -0.44
N SER A 254 8.28 -15.18 -1.76
CA SER A 254 8.68 -16.25 -2.68
C SER A 254 10.18 -16.55 -2.61
N GLY A 255 10.99 -15.64 -2.08
CA GLY A 255 12.44 -15.74 -2.05
C GLY A 255 13.06 -15.70 -3.45
N LYS A 256 12.41 -15.01 -4.40
CA LYS A 256 12.89 -14.85 -5.78
C LYS A 256 13.45 -13.44 -5.99
N LYS A 257 14.62 -13.39 -6.65
CA LYS A 257 15.29 -12.16 -7.02
C LYS A 257 14.88 -11.74 -8.43
N GLN A 258 14.66 -10.43 -8.63
CA GLN A 258 14.36 -9.82 -9.92
C GLN A 258 13.18 -10.49 -10.65
N VAL A 259 12.10 -10.76 -9.90
CA VAL A 259 10.83 -11.26 -10.48
C VAL A 259 10.34 -10.26 -11.52
N ARG A 260 10.21 -10.71 -12.77
CA ARG A 260 9.73 -9.90 -13.88
C ARG A 260 8.19 -9.84 -13.87
N VAL A 261 7.62 -8.65 -13.80
CA VAL A 261 6.17 -8.41 -13.79
C VAL A 261 5.79 -7.39 -14.83
N GLY A 262 4.69 -7.60 -15.55
CA GLY A 262 4.17 -6.62 -16.51
C GLY A 262 3.91 -5.28 -15.84
N LYS A 263 4.46 -4.19 -16.39
CA LYS A 263 4.42 -2.85 -15.78
C LYS A 263 2.99 -2.39 -15.50
N GLN A 264 2.06 -2.52 -16.46
CA GLN A 264 0.68 -2.08 -16.29
C GLN A 264 -0.08 -2.91 -15.26
N GLN A 265 0.12 -4.23 -15.24
CA GLN A 265 -0.44 -5.12 -14.23
C GLN A 265 -0.03 -4.67 -12.83
N PHE A 266 1.26 -4.46 -12.61
CA PHE A 266 1.79 -4.02 -11.34
C PHE A 266 1.26 -2.64 -10.93
N ILE A 267 1.25 -1.66 -11.85
CA ILE A 267 0.73 -0.30 -11.58
C ILE A 267 -0.72 -0.37 -11.12
N SER A 268 -1.54 -1.23 -11.71
CA SER A 268 -2.93 -1.40 -11.32
C SER A 268 -3.07 -1.91 -9.88
N SER A 269 -2.31 -2.95 -9.52
CA SER A 269 -2.24 -3.48 -8.15
C SER A 269 -1.74 -2.42 -7.17
N TRP A 270 -0.62 -1.78 -7.46
CA TRP A 270 -0.01 -0.74 -6.63
C TRP A 270 -0.95 0.44 -6.38
N LYS A 271 -1.68 0.91 -7.41
CA LYS A 271 -2.69 1.98 -7.27
C LYS A 271 -3.86 1.55 -6.37
N ALA A 272 -4.33 0.31 -6.48
CA ALA A 272 -5.38 -0.22 -5.62
C ALA A 272 -4.97 -0.21 -4.14
N LEU A 273 -3.67 -0.35 -3.85
CA LEU A 273 -3.10 -0.29 -2.51
C LEU A 273 -2.62 1.13 -2.11
N LYS A 274 -3.25 2.18 -2.65
CA LYS A 274 -2.99 3.60 -2.33
C LYS A 274 -1.60 4.07 -2.78
N SER A 275 -1.06 3.50 -3.85
CA SER A 275 0.22 3.92 -4.43
C SER A 275 1.35 4.06 -3.39
N ARG A 276 1.41 3.15 -2.41
CA ARG A 276 2.41 3.23 -1.34
C ARG A 276 3.80 2.88 -1.83
N ALA A 277 4.75 3.73 -1.49
CA ALA A 277 6.15 3.54 -1.84
C ALA A 277 7.05 4.32 -0.88
N VAL A 278 8.11 3.68 -0.36
CA VAL A 278 9.08 4.31 0.53
C VAL A 278 10.51 3.94 0.16
N SER A 279 11.44 4.85 0.36
CA SER A 279 12.84 4.67 0.06
C SER A 279 13.70 5.65 0.89
N TYR A 280 14.95 5.80 0.49
CA TYR A 280 15.90 6.78 1.05
C TYR A 280 16.60 7.55 -0.09
N LYS A 281 17.29 8.62 0.26
CA LYS A 281 18.15 9.35 -0.68
C LYS A 281 19.49 9.71 -0.04
#